data_f41966a69ca80e7830ec26b33efe6bde
#
_entry.id   f41966a69ca80e7830ec26b33efe6bde
#
_cell.length_a   1.000
_cell.length_b   1.000
_cell.length_c   1.000
_cell.angle_alpha   90.00
_cell.angle_beta   90.00
_cell.angle_gamma   90.00
#
_symmetry.space_group_name_H-M   'P 1'
#
loop_
_entity.id
_entity.type
_entity.pdbx_description
1 polymer ?
#
loop_
_entity_poly.entity_id
_entity_poly.type
_entity_poly.pdbx_seq_one_letter_code
_entity_poly.pdbx_strand_id
1 'polypeptide(L)'
;MSPAGPQSEPRDPGVVADKCHDRCIPFGEGAFQVRILLITVFSGTVCLVHISIMWLSLREMDHWCLRPAAFVGLSVAAWKEMAIPRDASGSYSRCTVRDPPDGGPSARVVPCTSWEFNLTEYGNTVVSEWNLVCDRRWMATIAPLVAYALTILSLPLVGTAADRVGRKTVAVVSLTGLLLSLLSSALALDFQTYVVMNAVAMATSSALIVMYIVIYEVTTKSRRLVYSIIAPALPAILVPVFSILVDVYKLSWSSSHLLVAVLVSLLLIAFYTVEESFTWLVTKRNIAEAERVAVRAARLNGVATSECRDLFRRQLQQERVEMSSGEIVTSTRSASLRSRTLLLAFVWLSISWPQSQFSGAHGVSLDPQLRAVAYLGTGLTYLFVWPYLQGGRRVKATVATFALATGALTAILYATITDEYTALRAVLLVSMLLSRSVPITLMFFLAANLYPTEARCLAVSTGYACATLGDNMGKARYWSLFGRTEDHKGLAIESVLLAMAAVAAIHLPSDDGCDGGHRFSDALVQRTGSRHCE
;
A
#
# COMPACT_ATOMS: atom_id res chain seq x y z
N MET A 1 -3.64 -17.99 72.24
CA MET A 1 -4.45 -17.39 71.16
C MET A 1 -3.51 -16.61 70.25
N SER A 2 -3.02 -17.27 69.21
CA SER A 2 -2.22 -16.61 68.17
C SER A 2 -3.14 -16.17 67.02
N PRO A 3 -2.95 -15.00 66.43
CA PRO A 3 -3.75 -14.57 65.27
C PRO A 3 -3.24 -15.24 63.99
N ALA A 4 -4.20 -15.75 63.22
CA ALA A 4 -4.00 -16.38 61.93
C ALA A 4 -3.47 -15.32 60.92
N GLY A 5 -2.45 -15.69 60.16
CA GLY A 5 -1.94 -14.92 59.03
C GLY A 5 -2.87 -14.97 57.83
N PRO A 6 -2.81 -14.01 56.94
CA PRO A 6 -3.70 -13.93 55.77
C PRO A 6 -3.42 -15.07 54.78
N GLN A 7 -4.47 -15.82 54.45
CA GLN A 7 -4.48 -16.83 53.41
C GLN A 7 -4.22 -16.17 52.05
N SER A 8 -3.19 -16.63 51.36
CA SER A 8 -2.92 -16.28 49.97
C SER A 8 -3.99 -16.92 49.08
N GLU A 9 -4.81 -16.08 48.42
CA GLU A 9 -5.68 -16.52 47.33
C GLU A 9 -4.87 -17.23 46.22
N PRO A 10 -5.38 -18.32 45.65
CA PRO A 10 -4.74 -18.99 44.55
C PRO A 10 -4.76 -18.06 43.31
N ARG A 11 -3.59 -17.68 42.87
CA ARG A 11 -3.43 -16.95 41.59
C ARG A 11 -3.88 -17.87 40.46
N ASP A 12 -4.86 -17.39 39.70
CA ASP A 12 -5.37 -17.99 38.47
C ASP A 12 -4.20 -18.26 37.49
N PRO A 13 -3.91 -19.51 37.08
CA PRO A 13 -2.78 -19.83 36.22
C PRO A 13 -3.00 -19.47 34.74
N GLY A 14 -4.05 -18.70 34.42
CA GLY A 14 -4.48 -18.40 33.05
C GLY A 14 -3.92 -17.13 32.42
N VAL A 15 -3.20 -16.28 33.14
CA VAL A 15 -2.64 -15.02 32.60
C VAL A 15 -1.11 -15.06 32.63
N VAL A 16 -0.52 -15.93 31.81
CA VAL A 16 0.89 -15.77 31.46
C VAL A 16 0.97 -14.64 30.44
N ALA A 17 1.37 -13.46 30.91
CA ALA A 17 1.69 -12.32 30.09
C ALA A 17 2.67 -12.74 28.98
N ASP A 18 2.23 -12.62 27.74
CA ASP A 18 3.05 -12.77 26.52
C ASP A 18 4.13 -11.67 26.60
N LYS A 19 5.28 -11.96 27.21
CA LYS A 19 6.41 -11.04 27.31
C LYS A 19 6.98 -10.85 25.91
N CYS A 20 6.42 -9.88 25.17
CA CYS A 20 7.02 -9.37 23.95
C CYS A 20 8.38 -8.77 24.30
N HIS A 21 9.45 -9.48 24.00
CA HIS A 21 10.82 -9.00 24.11
C HIS A 21 11.07 -7.88 23.10
N ASP A 22 10.71 -6.67 23.46
CA ASP A 22 11.11 -5.50 22.72
C ASP A 22 12.52 -5.11 23.19
N ARG A 23 13.50 -5.63 22.48
CA ARG A 23 14.92 -5.41 22.78
C ARG A 23 15.25 -3.94 22.57
N CYS A 24 15.92 -3.31 23.53
CA CYS A 24 16.50 -1.99 23.33
C CYS A 24 17.48 -2.03 22.17
N ILE A 25 17.47 -1.00 21.34
CA ILE A 25 18.39 -0.89 20.20
C ILE A 25 19.73 -0.36 20.73
N PRO A 26 20.85 -1.14 20.66
CA PRO A 26 22.10 -0.80 21.34
C PRO A 26 22.87 0.35 20.66
N PHE A 27 22.45 0.79 19.48
CA PHE A 27 23.12 1.84 18.70
C PHE A 27 22.39 3.19 18.73
N GLY A 28 21.37 3.34 19.60
CA GLY A 28 20.61 4.60 19.73
C GLY A 28 19.87 5.03 18.47
N GLU A 29 19.39 6.27 18.49
CA GLU A 29 18.67 6.92 17.37
C GLU A 29 19.53 8.00 16.74
N GLY A 30 19.46 8.14 15.39
CA GLY A 30 20.22 9.19 14.70
C GLY A 30 20.22 9.04 13.17
N ALA A 31 21.33 9.43 12.56
CA ALA A 31 21.50 9.46 11.10
C ALA A 31 21.31 8.10 10.43
N PHE A 32 21.58 6.99 11.14
CA PHE A 32 21.36 5.64 10.61
C PHE A 32 19.89 5.40 10.28
N GLN A 33 18.98 5.66 11.22
CA GLN A 33 17.54 5.47 11.02
C GLN A 33 16.97 6.43 9.99
N VAL A 34 17.41 7.71 9.99
CA VAL A 34 16.99 8.69 8.99
C VAL A 34 17.37 8.23 7.58
N ARG A 35 18.60 7.71 7.39
CA ARG A 35 19.04 7.15 6.11
C ARG A 35 18.15 5.99 5.66
N ILE A 36 17.85 5.04 6.56
CA ILE A 36 16.98 3.90 6.23
C ILE A 36 15.56 4.39 5.92
N LEU A 37 15.03 5.39 6.65
CA LEU A 37 13.74 5.99 6.37
C LEU A 37 13.68 6.61 4.97
N LEU A 38 14.70 7.39 4.58
CA LEU A 38 14.75 7.99 3.24
C LEU A 38 14.76 6.95 2.12
N ILE A 39 15.53 5.86 2.29
CA ILE A 39 15.56 4.75 1.33
C ILE A 39 14.19 4.02 1.33
N THR A 40 13.55 3.84 2.48
CA THR A 40 12.22 3.24 2.58
C THR A 40 11.16 4.09 1.87
N VAL A 41 11.16 5.41 2.10
CA VAL A 41 10.26 6.35 1.42
C VAL A 41 10.51 6.34 -0.08
N PHE A 42 11.77 6.35 -0.52
CA PHE A 42 12.09 6.28 -1.93
C PHE A 42 11.64 4.95 -2.56
N SER A 43 11.88 3.82 -1.88
CA SER A 43 11.38 2.51 -2.31
C SER A 43 9.86 2.47 -2.43
N GLY A 44 9.15 2.96 -1.40
CA GLY A 44 7.69 3.07 -1.42
C GLY A 44 7.18 3.96 -2.56
N THR A 45 7.83 5.12 -2.77
CA THR A 45 7.46 6.04 -3.85
C THR A 45 7.60 5.39 -5.22
N VAL A 46 8.74 4.77 -5.51
CA VAL A 46 9.01 4.13 -6.80
C VAL A 46 8.02 2.97 -7.07
N CYS A 47 7.77 2.13 -6.08
CA CYS A 47 6.81 1.03 -6.20
C CYS A 47 5.37 1.54 -6.44
N LEU A 48 4.93 2.57 -5.71
CA LEU A 48 3.59 3.14 -5.88
C LEU A 48 3.46 3.94 -7.17
N VAL A 49 4.52 4.63 -7.63
CA VAL A 49 4.55 5.29 -8.93
C VAL A 49 4.37 4.28 -10.06
N HIS A 50 5.02 3.10 -9.99
CA HIS A 50 4.79 2.05 -10.97
C HIS A 50 3.32 1.61 -11.02
N ILE A 51 2.68 1.40 -9.86
CA ILE A 51 1.25 1.07 -9.77
C ILE A 51 0.39 2.17 -10.41
N SER A 52 0.75 3.43 -10.18
CA SER A 52 0.06 4.59 -10.78
C SER A 52 0.21 4.62 -12.30
N ILE A 53 1.42 4.38 -12.83
CA ILE A 53 1.69 4.34 -14.27
C ILE A 53 0.86 3.28 -14.97
N MET A 54 0.68 2.10 -14.39
CA MET A 54 -0.20 1.07 -14.95
C MET A 54 -1.60 1.63 -15.23
N TRP A 55 -2.17 2.39 -14.29
CA TRP A 55 -3.49 3.01 -14.48
C TRP A 55 -3.48 4.16 -15.48
N LEU A 56 -2.42 5.00 -15.47
CA LEU A 56 -2.26 6.08 -16.42
C LEU A 56 -2.13 5.56 -17.86
N SER A 57 -1.40 4.47 -18.04
CA SER A 57 -1.17 3.83 -19.35
C SER A 57 -2.43 3.15 -19.93
N LEU A 58 -3.39 2.79 -19.09
CA LEU A 58 -4.65 2.14 -19.50
C LEU A 58 -5.84 3.13 -19.57
N ARG A 59 -5.57 4.43 -19.62
CA ARG A 59 -6.62 5.44 -19.80
C ARG A 59 -7.26 5.33 -21.19
N GLU A 60 -8.59 5.40 -21.21
CA GLU A 60 -9.36 5.51 -22.45
C GLU A 60 -9.29 6.96 -22.95
N MET A 61 -9.04 7.12 -24.25
CA MET A 61 -8.91 8.41 -24.92
C MET A 61 -10.05 8.58 -25.91
N ASP A 62 -10.31 9.84 -26.31
CA ASP A 62 -11.21 10.08 -27.43
C ASP A 62 -10.63 9.45 -28.70
N HIS A 63 -11.47 8.67 -29.38
CA HIS A 63 -11.09 7.93 -30.56
C HIS A 63 -12.26 7.87 -31.56
N TRP A 64 -11.92 7.66 -32.80
CA TRP A 64 -12.86 7.52 -33.91
C TRP A 64 -12.29 6.55 -34.93
N CYS A 65 -13.14 6.08 -35.83
CA CYS A 65 -12.72 5.19 -36.91
C CYS A 65 -11.67 5.86 -37.80
N LEU A 66 -10.61 5.10 -38.13
CA LEU A 66 -9.50 5.56 -38.97
C LEU A 66 -10.01 6.11 -40.31
N ARG A 67 -9.48 7.26 -40.76
CA ARG A 67 -9.73 7.82 -42.09
C ARG A 67 -9.01 6.96 -43.14
N PRO A 68 -9.72 6.41 -44.13
CA PRO A 68 -9.08 5.82 -45.30
C PRO A 68 -8.15 6.79 -46.01
N ALA A 69 -7.18 6.26 -46.76
CA ALA A 69 -6.17 7.11 -47.44
C ALA A 69 -6.77 8.23 -48.32
N ALA A 70 -7.94 7.98 -48.94
CA ALA A 70 -8.67 8.98 -49.74
C ALA A 70 -9.18 10.16 -48.92
N PHE A 71 -9.36 10.06 -47.61
CA PHE A 71 -9.95 11.06 -46.75
C PHE A 71 -8.99 11.63 -45.71
N VAL A 72 -7.69 11.26 -45.72
CA VAL A 72 -6.68 11.75 -44.78
C VAL A 72 -6.53 13.28 -44.81
N GLY A 73 -6.81 13.92 -45.94
CA GLY A 73 -6.78 15.40 -46.10
C GLY A 73 -7.93 16.13 -45.39
N LEU A 74 -8.98 15.45 -44.95
CA LEU A 74 -10.08 16.07 -44.21
C LEU A 74 -9.67 16.34 -42.75
N SER A 75 -10.18 17.43 -42.18
CA SER A 75 -10.07 17.64 -40.74
C SER A 75 -10.84 16.55 -39.97
N VAL A 76 -10.44 16.26 -38.74
CA VAL A 76 -11.13 15.28 -37.89
C VAL A 76 -12.62 15.63 -37.69
N ALA A 77 -12.92 16.94 -37.56
CA ALA A 77 -14.31 17.42 -37.44
C ALA A 77 -15.13 17.12 -38.69
N ALA A 78 -14.59 17.41 -39.88
CA ALA A 78 -15.25 17.13 -41.15
C ALA A 78 -15.43 15.63 -41.38
N TRP A 79 -14.44 14.81 -41.01
CA TRP A 79 -14.54 13.37 -41.05
C TRP A 79 -15.65 12.83 -40.14
N LYS A 80 -15.69 13.28 -38.87
CA LYS A 80 -16.74 12.86 -37.92
C LYS A 80 -18.13 13.19 -38.44
N GLU A 81 -18.33 14.42 -38.98
CA GLU A 81 -19.63 14.82 -39.49
C GLU A 81 -20.06 14.02 -40.74
N MET A 82 -19.13 13.72 -41.64
CA MET A 82 -19.41 13.03 -42.89
C MET A 82 -19.63 11.53 -42.69
N ALA A 83 -18.70 10.86 -42.01
CA ALA A 83 -18.58 9.41 -42.00
C ALA A 83 -19.01 8.72 -40.70
N ILE A 84 -19.04 9.42 -39.57
CA ILE A 84 -19.35 8.81 -38.29
C ILE A 84 -20.83 9.04 -37.95
N PRO A 85 -21.61 7.97 -37.73
CA PRO A 85 -23.00 8.12 -37.29
C PRO A 85 -23.09 8.66 -35.87
N ARG A 86 -24.17 9.41 -35.60
CA ARG A 86 -24.49 9.83 -34.22
C ARG A 86 -25.33 8.76 -33.53
N ASP A 87 -25.08 8.54 -32.26
CA ASP A 87 -25.87 7.66 -31.40
C ASP A 87 -27.17 8.35 -30.92
N ALA A 88 -27.97 7.64 -30.13
CA ALA A 88 -29.23 8.15 -29.58
C ALA A 88 -29.05 9.38 -28.66
N SER A 89 -27.85 9.59 -28.13
CA SER A 89 -27.51 10.77 -27.30
C SER A 89 -27.08 12.00 -28.13
N GLY A 90 -26.98 11.86 -29.47
CA GLY A 90 -26.48 12.88 -30.36
C GLY A 90 -24.95 12.95 -30.49
N SER A 91 -24.23 12.08 -29.73
CA SER A 91 -22.77 11.98 -29.78
C SER A 91 -22.31 11.15 -30.98
N TYR A 92 -21.11 11.44 -31.50
CA TYR A 92 -20.52 10.60 -32.56
C TYR A 92 -20.18 9.21 -32.04
N SER A 93 -20.55 8.17 -32.81
CA SER A 93 -20.15 6.78 -32.51
C SER A 93 -18.62 6.67 -32.49
N ARG A 94 -18.11 5.89 -31.54
CA ARG A 94 -16.67 5.61 -31.45
C ARG A 94 -16.26 4.30 -32.12
N CYS A 95 -17.25 3.44 -32.46
CA CYS A 95 -17.00 2.08 -32.89
C CYS A 95 -17.61 1.74 -34.25
N THR A 96 -18.31 2.68 -34.90
CA THR A 96 -18.97 2.44 -36.19
C THR A 96 -18.73 3.59 -37.16
N VAL A 97 -18.72 3.25 -38.44
CA VAL A 97 -18.53 4.19 -39.56
C VAL A 97 -19.54 3.87 -40.66
N ARG A 98 -19.91 4.86 -41.47
CA ARG A 98 -20.74 4.69 -42.67
C ARG A 98 -19.93 4.08 -43.80
N ASP A 99 -20.54 3.19 -44.57
CA ASP A 99 -19.95 2.55 -45.73
C ASP A 99 -20.91 2.67 -46.93
N PRO A 100 -20.57 3.44 -47.99
CA PRO A 100 -19.35 4.24 -48.12
C PRO A 100 -19.37 5.47 -47.19
N PRO A 101 -18.19 6.02 -46.81
CA PRO A 101 -18.08 7.13 -45.85
C PRO A 101 -18.82 8.42 -46.26
N ASP A 102 -18.92 8.67 -47.57
CA ASP A 102 -19.59 9.82 -48.22
C ASP A 102 -21.05 9.54 -48.60
N GLY A 103 -21.57 8.35 -48.28
CA GLY A 103 -22.94 7.92 -48.68
C GLY A 103 -24.09 8.58 -47.91
N GLY A 104 -23.78 9.52 -47.02
CA GLY A 104 -24.75 10.28 -46.23
C GLY A 104 -25.51 9.46 -45.16
N PRO A 105 -26.65 9.96 -44.65
CA PRO A 105 -27.37 9.31 -43.54
C PRO A 105 -27.95 7.94 -43.86
N SER A 106 -28.17 7.63 -45.14
CA SER A 106 -28.72 6.34 -45.62
C SER A 106 -27.66 5.27 -45.87
N ALA A 107 -26.37 5.58 -45.77
CA ALA A 107 -25.29 4.61 -45.93
C ALA A 107 -25.34 3.54 -44.80
N ARG A 108 -24.91 2.32 -45.16
CA ARG A 108 -24.82 1.24 -44.20
C ARG A 108 -23.83 1.56 -43.09
N VAL A 109 -24.20 1.30 -41.84
CA VAL A 109 -23.30 1.46 -40.68
C VAL A 109 -22.60 0.15 -40.44
N VAL A 110 -21.25 0.19 -40.42
CA VAL A 110 -20.39 -0.99 -40.22
C VAL A 110 -19.45 -0.75 -39.02
N PRO A 111 -19.02 -1.81 -38.31
CA PRO A 111 -18.02 -1.66 -37.24
C PRO A 111 -16.67 -1.25 -37.82
N CYS A 112 -15.92 -0.43 -37.06
CA CYS A 112 -14.57 -0.04 -37.43
C CYS A 112 -13.58 -1.19 -37.21
N THR A 113 -12.56 -1.25 -38.04
CA THR A 113 -11.46 -2.23 -37.92
C THR A 113 -10.18 -1.58 -37.36
N SER A 114 -10.08 -0.25 -37.48
CA SER A 114 -8.92 0.53 -37.01
C SER A 114 -9.39 1.89 -36.51
N TRP A 115 -8.60 2.51 -35.64
CA TRP A 115 -8.98 3.75 -34.98
C TRP A 115 -7.85 4.80 -35.03
N GLU A 116 -8.23 6.05 -35.00
CA GLU A 116 -7.40 7.20 -34.71
C GLU A 116 -7.71 7.69 -33.28
N PHE A 117 -6.68 8.18 -32.57
CA PHE A 117 -6.78 8.61 -31.19
C PHE A 117 -6.39 10.09 -31.03
N ASN A 118 -7.04 10.77 -30.10
CA ASN A 118 -6.67 12.12 -29.71
C ASN A 118 -5.46 12.08 -28.74
N LEU A 119 -4.25 12.09 -29.30
CA LEU A 119 -3.01 12.04 -28.52
C LEU A 119 -2.69 13.36 -27.77
N THR A 120 -3.43 14.44 -28.03
CA THR A 120 -3.14 15.76 -27.42
C THR A 120 -3.49 15.81 -25.95
N GLU A 121 -4.36 14.93 -25.47
CA GLU A 121 -4.82 14.90 -24.09
C GLU A 121 -3.83 14.19 -23.15
N TYR A 122 -3.42 12.96 -23.48
CA TYR A 122 -2.60 12.11 -22.60
C TYR A 122 -1.30 11.57 -23.26
N GLY A 123 -1.00 11.91 -24.51
CA GLY A 123 0.07 11.28 -25.27
C GLY A 123 -0.30 9.84 -25.69
N ASN A 124 0.70 9.03 -26.04
CA ASN A 124 0.47 7.65 -26.45
C ASN A 124 0.30 6.74 -25.23
N THR A 125 -0.80 5.99 -25.18
CA THR A 125 -1.15 5.05 -24.11
C THR A 125 -1.13 3.61 -24.62
N VAL A 126 -1.16 2.64 -23.72
CA VAL A 126 -1.32 1.22 -24.05
C VAL A 126 -2.62 0.96 -24.82
N VAL A 127 -3.67 1.75 -24.56
CA VAL A 127 -4.96 1.63 -25.25
C VAL A 127 -4.84 2.07 -26.69
N SER A 128 -4.14 3.18 -26.98
CA SER A 128 -3.92 3.65 -28.36
C SER A 128 -2.90 2.81 -29.11
N GLU A 129 -1.86 2.29 -28.46
CA GLU A 129 -0.81 1.49 -29.08
C GLU A 129 -1.36 0.19 -29.67
N TRP A 130 -2.22 -0.52 -28.92
CA TRP A 130 -2.75 -1.82 -29.36
C TRP A 130 -4.24 -1.80 -29.70
N ASN A 131 -4.84 -0.62 -29.93
CA ASN A 131 -6.24 -0.46 -30.30
C ASN A 131 -7.21 -1.19 -29.35
N LEU A 132 -7.05 -0.98 -28.02
CA LEU A 132 -7.84 -1.66 -27.00
C LEU A 132 -9.18 -0.96 -26.75
N VAL A 133 -9.93 -0.73 -27.80
CA VAL A 133 -11.24 -0.05 -27.79
C VAL A 133 -12.32 -0.92 -28.42
N CYS A 134 -13.56 -0.52 -28.31
CA CYS A 134 -14.72 -1.23 -28.85
C CYS A 134 -14.75 -2.71 -28.44
N ASP A 135 -14.69 -3.63 -29.37
CA ASP A 135 -14.73 -5.09 -29.12
C ASP A 135 -13.53 -5.59 -28.31
N ARG A 136 -12.41 -4.85 -28.28
CA ARG A 136 -11.18 -5.21 -27.54
C ARG A 136 -11.07 -4.51 -26.18
N ARG A 137 -12.04 -3.69 -25.79
CA ARG A 137 -12.02 -2.91 -24.53
C ARG A 137 -11.84 -3.78 -23.28
N TRP A 138 -12.39 -5.00 -23.28
CA TRP A 138 -12.25 -5.96 -22.21
C TRP A 138 -10.78 -6.32 -21.88
N MET A 139 -9.89 -6.32 -22.89
CA MET A 139 -8.46 -6.59 -22.70
C MET A 139 -7.80 -5.55 -21.77
N ALA A 140 -8.10 -4.28 -21.97
CA ALA A 140 -7.61 -3.21 -21.08
C ALA A 140 -8.13 -3.34 -19.64
N THR A 141 -9.27 -4.02 -19.44
CA THR A 141 -9.83 -4.28 -18.10
C THR A 141 -9.19 -5.50 -17.44
N ILE A 142 -8.83 -6.53 -18.22
CA ILE A 142 -8.22 -7.77 -17.69
C ILE A 142 -6.74 -7.55 -17.30
N ALA A 143 -6.00 -6.71 -18.01
CA ALA A 143 -4.58 -6.49 -17.71
C ALA A 143 -4.28 -6.16 -16.23
N PRO A 144 -4.96 -5.19 -15.58
CA PRO A 144 -4.78 -4.95 -14.15
C PRO A 144 -5.23 -6.13 -13.28
N LEU A 145 -6.28 -6.86 -13.66
CA LEU A 145 -6.73 -8.03 -12.89
C LEU A 145 -5.66 -9.10 -12.79
N VAL A 146 -4.99 -9.41 -13.90
CA VAL A 146 -3.87 -10.37 -13.93
C VAL A 146 -2.74 -9.88 -13.04
N ALA A 147 -2.38 -8.59 -13.13
CA ALA A 147 -1.33 -8.00 -12.33
C ALA A 147 -1.63 -8.08 -10.81
N TYR A 148 -2.85 -7.73 -10.40
CA TYR A 148 -3.25 -7.80 -8.99
C TYR A 148 -3.39 -9.25 -8.49
N ALA A 149 -3.89 -10.17 -9.30
CA ALA A 149 -3.97 -11.58 -8.92
C ALA A 149 -2.58 -12.15 -8.64
N LEU A 150 -1.60 -11.89 -9.51
CA LEU A 150 -0.22 -12.31 -9.28
C LEU A 150 0.38 -11.64 -8.02
N THR A 151 0.09 -10.36 -7.79
CA THR A 151 0.54 -9.63 -6.60
C THR A 151 -0.03 -10.24 -5.33
N ILE A 152 -1.33 -10.50 -5.26
CA ILE A 152 -1.99 -11.11 -4.09
C ILE A 152 -1.36 -12.46 -3.75
N LEU A 153 -1.08 -13.28 -4.76
CA LEU A 153 -0.46 -14.60 -4.57
C LEU A 153 1.02 -14.49 -4.17
N SER A 154 1.77 -13.54 -4.71
CA SER A 154 3.20 -13.38 -4.44
C SER A 154 3.50 -12.75 -3.07
N LEU A 155 2.66 -11.88 -2.55
CA LEU A 155 2.89 -11.14 -1.30
C LEU A 155 3.19 -12.04 -0.09
N PRO A 156 2.39 -13.08 0.23
CA PRO A 156 2.72 -13.99 1.34
C PRO A 156 4.03 -14.76 1.11
N LEU A 157 4.33 -15.09 -0.15
CA LEU A 157 5.57 -15.78 -0.51
C LEU A 157 6.80 -14.89 -0.28
N VAL A 158 6.72 -13.63 -0.71
CA VAL A 158 7.78 -12.63 -0.48
C VAL A 158 7.95 -12.37 1.02
N GLY A 159 6.86 -12.23 1.79
CA GLY A 159 6.91 -12.08 3.24
C GLY A 159 7.60 -13.28 3.91
N THR A 160 7.22 -14.49 3.52
CA THR A 160 7.85 -15.73 4.03
C THR A 160 9.34 -15.80 3.66
N ALA A 161 9.70 -15.45 2.43
CA ALA A 161 11.09 -15.41 1.99
C ALA A 161 11.90 -14.39 2.81
N ALA A 162 11.36 -13.18 3.03
CA ALA A 162 12.01 -12.15 3.82
C ALA A 162 12.23 -12.58 5.28
N ASP A 163 11.30 -13.32 5.88
CA ASP A 163 11.45 -13.87 7.24
C ASP A 163 12.47 -15.01 7.32
N ARG A 164 12.69 -15.75 6.23
CA ARG A 164 13.63 -16.88 6.18
C ARG A 164 15.04 -16.49 5.73
N VAL A 165 15.15 -15.76 4.63
CA VAL A 165 16.41 -15.50 3.91
C VAL A 165 17.04 -14.16 4.31
N GLY A 166 16.22 -13.20 4.74
CA GLY A 166 16.66 -11.85 5.14
C GLY A 166 15.91 -10.75 4.40
N ARG A 167 15.78 -9.61 5.08
CA ARG A 167 15.00 -8.47 4.57
C ARG A 167 15.71 -7.81 3.40
N LYS A 168 17.00 -7.50 3.56
CA LYS A 168 17.82 -6.86 2.53
C LYS A 168 17.89 -7.71 1.26
N THR A 169 18.17 -8.99 1.41
CA THR A 169 18.31 -9.91 0.26
C THR A 169 17.04 -9.94 -0.58
N VAL A 170 15.89 -10.11 0.07
CA VAL A 170 14.59 -10.19 -0.62
C VAL A 170 14.22 -8.84 -1.23
N ALA A 171 14.50 -7.72 -0.57
CA ALA A 171 14.26 -6.40 -1.13
C ALA A 171 15.09 -6.15 -2.39
N VAL A 172 16.39 -6.52 -2.40
CA VAL A 172 17.26 -6.39 -3.58
C VAL A 172 16.76 -7.28 -4.73
N VAL A 173 16.41 -8.54 -4.46
CA VAL A 173 15.87 -9.45 -5.50
C VAL A 173 14.56 -8.89 -6.07
N SER A 174 13.65 -8.41 -5.22
CA SER A 174 12.40 -7.80 -5.66
C SER A 174 12.62 -6.55 -6.51
N LEU A 175 13.52 -5.64 -6.09
CA LEU A 175 13.83 -4.43 -6.87
C LEU A 175 14.53 -4.75 -8.19
N THR A 176 15.39 -5.77 -8.22
CA THR A 176 16.03 -6.25 -9.47
C THR A 176 14.97 -6.82 -10.41
N GLY A 177 14.05 -7.63 -9.89
CA GLY A 177 12.91 -8.13 -10.64
C GLY A 177 12.02 -7.01 -11.18
N LEU A 178 11.77 -5.97 -10.37
CA LEU A 178 11.03 -4.78 -10.79
C LEU A 178 11.74 -4.05 -11.94
N LEU A 179 13.07 -3.83 -11.83
CA LEU A 179 13.85 -3.19 -12.87
C LEU A 179 13.77 -3.93 -14.21
N LEU A 180 14.03 -5.24 -14.17
CA LEU A 180 13.99 -6.07 -15.38
C LEU A 180 12.60 -6.12 -16.01
N SER A 181 11.57 -6.23 -15.19
CA SER A 181 10.17 -6.24 -15.67
C SER A 181 9.76 -4.90 -16.28
N LEU A 182 10.18 -3.77 -15.67
CA LEU A 182 9.90 -2.43 -16.21
C LEU A 182 10.57 -2.21 -17.56
N LEU A 183 11.83 -2.61 -17.70
CA LEU A 183 12.55 -2.53 -18.99
C LEU A 183 11.87 -3.41 -20.05
N SER A 184 11.49 -4.63 -19.68
CA SER A 184 10.79 -5.53 -20.59
C SER A 184 9.40 -5.00 -20.95
N SER A 185 8.67 -4.41 -20.02
CA SER A 185 7.37 -3.76 -20.30
C SER A 185 7.52 -2.58 -21.24
N ALA A 186 8.53 -1.72 -21.03
CA ALA A 186 8.77 -0.54 -21.86
C ALA A 186 9.14 -0.89 -23.32
N LEU A 187 9.72 -2.07 -23.53
CA LEU A 187 10.17 -2.57 -24.83
C LEU A 187 9.22 -3.64 -25.42
N ALA A 188 8.02 -3.82 -24.84
CA ALA A 188 7.07 -4.80 -25.31
C ALA A 188 6.58 -4.48 -26.72
N LEU A 189 6.64 -5.48 -27.59
CA LEU A 189 6.21 -5.39 -29.00
C LEU A 189 4.74 -5.79 -29.18
N ASP A 190 4.19 -6.51 -28.23
CA ASP A 190 2.81 -6.98 -28.22
C ASP A 190 2.16 -6.80 -26.84
N PHE A 191 0.84 -6.74 -26.83
CA PHE A 191 0.07 -6.52 -25.61
C PHE A 191 0.19 -7.66 -24.59
N GLN A 192 0.38 -8.89 -25.02
CA GLN A 192 0.48 -10.05 -24.10
C GLN A 192 1.79 -9.96 -23.31
N THR A 193 2.91 -9.69 -23.98
CA THR A 193 4.21 -9.44 -23.33
C THR A 193 4.11 -8.28 -22.33
N TYR A 194 3.47 -7.17 -22.71
CA TYR A 194 3.23 -6.06 -21.79
C TYR A 194 2.47 -6.51 -20.55
N VAL A 195 1.36 -7.23 -20.67
CA VAL A 195 0.53 -7.69 -19.55
C VAL A 195 1.32 -8.57 -18.59
N VAL A 196 2.07 -9.55 -19.13
CA VAL A 196 2.87 -10.48 -18.31
C VAL A 196 3.98 -9.74 -17.57
N MET A 197 4.74 -8.90 -18.27
CA MET A 197 5.86 -8.17 -17.64
C MET A 197 5.37 -7.14 -16.63
N ASN A 198 4.27 -6.46 -16.91
CA ASN A 198 3.65 -5.53 -15.96
C ASN A 198 3.08 -6.26 -14.72
N ALA A 199 2.55 -7.47 -14.88
CA ALA A 199 2.10 -8.29 -13.75
C ALA A 199 3.28 -8.73 -12.88
N VAL A 200 4.42 -9.11 -13.47
CA VAL A 200 5.65 -9.42 -12.72
C VAL A 200 6.20 -8.17 -12.02
N ALA A 201 6.18 -7.00 -12.67
CA ALA A 201 6.58 -5.73 -12.07
C ALA A 201 5.71 -5.40 -10.84
N MET A 202 4.39 -5.60 -10.93
CA MET A 202 3.46 -5.42 -9.81
C MET A 202 3.77 -6.36 -8.64
N ALA A 203 4.01 -7.65 -8.91
CA ALA A 203 4.36 -8.62 -7.88
C ALA A 203 5.68 -8.29 -7.18
N THR A 204 6.69 -7.83 -7.93
CA THR A 204 8.01 -7.47 -7.42
C THR A 204 8.04 -6.10 -6.72
N SER A 205 7.04 -5.25 -6.91
CA SER A 205 6.82 -4.02 -6.13
C SER A 205 6.58 -4.28 -4.63
N SER A 206 6.42 -5.54 -4.22
CA SER A 206 6.37 -5.98 -2.81
C SER A 206 7.60 -5.57 -1.97
N ALA A 207 8.71 -5.13 -2.59
CA ALA A 207 9.87 -4.55 -1.92
C ALA A 207 9.50 -3.41 -0.93
N LEU A 208 8.42 -2.64 -1.22
CA LEU A 208 7.94 -1.58 -0.34
C LEU A 208 7.59 -2.09 1.07
N ILE A 209 6.99 -3.30 1.17
CA ILE A 209 6.59 -3.89 2.46
C ILE A 209 7.83 -4.36 3.24
N VAL A 210 8.77 -5.00 2.54
CA VAL A 210 10.00 -5.48 3.15
C VAL A 210 10.78 -4.30 3.75
N MET A 211 10.90 -3.19 3.01
CA MET A 211 11.56 -1.98 3.49
C MET A 211 10.83 -1.31 4.64
N TYR A 212 9.50 -1.34 4.64
CA TYR A 212 8.71 -0.89 5.78
C TYR A 212 9.06 -1.68 7.05
N ILE A 213 9.23 -2.99 6.96
CA ILE A 213 9.63 -3.81 8.11
C ILE A 213 11.06 -3.51 8.55
N VAL A 214 11.99 -3.23 7.62
CA VAL A 214 13.36 -2.82 7.97
C VAL A 214 13.35 -1.57 8.83
N ILE A 215 12.67 -0.49 8.41
CA ILE A 215 12.62 0.75 9.21
C ILE A 215 11.92 0.54 10.55
N TYR A 216 10.85 -0.26 10.61
CA TYR A 216 10.18 -0.62 11.85
C TYR A 216 11.11 -1.34 12.83
N GLU A 217 11.95 -2.26 12.35
CA GLU A 217 12.85 -3.09 13.16
C GLU A 217 14.11 -2.35 13.66
N VAL A 218 14.56 -1.31 12.94
CA VAL A 218 15.76 -0.53 13.33
C VAL A 218 15.46 0.73 14.14
N THR A 219 14.19 1.01 14.40
CA THR A 219 13.72 2.22 15.09
C THR A 219 13.36 1.92 16.54
N THR A 220 13.74 2.80 17.48
CA THR A 220 13.39 2.69 18.90
C THR A 220 11.88 2.83 19.14
N LYS A 221 11.37 2.33 20.27
CA LYS A 221 9.94 2.40 20.62
C LYS A 221 9.39 3.82 20.55
N SER A 222 10.12 4.79 21.05
CA SER A 222 9.69 6.19 21.12
C SER A 222 9.46 6.82 19.74
N ARG A 223 10.26 6.44 18.73
CA ARG A 223 10.19 6.96 17.36
C ARG A 223 9.49 6.02 16.37
N ARG A 224 9.25 4.79 16.75
CA ARG A 224 8.72 3.74 15.87
C ARG A 224 7.40 4.13 15.21
N LEU A 225 6.46 4.69 15.97
CA LEU A 225 5.18 5.13 15.43
C LEU A 225 5.35 6.26 14.39
N VAL A 226 6.24 7.23 14.66
CA VAL A 226 6.53 8.35 13.73
C VAL A 226 7.01 7.82 12.39
N TYR A 227 8.05 6.98 12.42
CA TYR A 227 8.67 6.46 11.21
C TYR A 227 7.74 5.50 10.47
N SER A 228 6.92 4.74 11.22
CA SER A 228 5.89 3.86 10.66
C SER A 228 4.76 4.62 9.96
N ILE A 229 4.49 5.87 10.34
CA ILE A 229 3.54 6.74 9.65
C ILE A 229 4.20 7.40 8.44
N ILE A 230 5.40 7.96 8.59
CA ILE A 230 6.09 8.66 7.51
C ILE A 230 6.38 7.73 6.33
N ALA A 231 6.80 6.50 6.60
CA ALA A 231 7.22 5.54 5.60
C ALA A 231 6.15 5.23 4.53
N PRO A 232 4.86 4.99 4.84
CA PRO A 232 3.81 4.83 3.85
C PRO A 232 3.11 6.15 3.46
N ALA A 233 3.03 7.14 4.35
CA ALA A 233 2.30 8.38 4.08
C ALA A 233 3.02 9.28 3.08
N LEU A 234 4.33 9.44 3.20
CA LEU A 234 5.09 10.34 2.32
C LEU A 234 5.11 9.84 0.87
N PRO A 235 5.32 8.55 0.56
CA PRO A 235 5.12 8.02 -0.79
C PRO A 235 3.73 8.28 -1.35
N ALA A 236 2.67 8.10 -0.56
CA ALA A 236 1.29 8.34 -0.99
C ALA A 236 1.04 9.82 -1.39
N ILE A 237 1.78 10.77 -0.80
CA ILE A 237 1.72 12.20 -1.15
C ILE A 237 2.56 12.48 -2.41
N LEU A 238 3.69 11.80 -2.60
CA LEU A 238 4.61 12.05 -3.73
C LEU A 238 4.11 11.48 -5.06
N VAL A 239 3.38 10.37 -5.03
CA VAL A 239 2.87 9.71 -6.24
C VAL A 239 1.96 10.59 -7.09
N PRO A 240 1.00 11.36 -6.56
CA PRO A 240 0.19 12.27 -7.36
C PRO A 240 1.00 13.36 -8.07
N VAL A 241 2.07 13.84 -7.43
CA VAL A 241 3.00 14.81 -8.05
C VAL A 241 3.62 14.21 -9.30
N PHE A 242 4.07 12.96 -9.22
CA PHE A 242 4.59 12.25 -10.39
C PHE A 242 3.52 12.07 -11.48
N SER A 243 2.30 11.71 -11.10
CA SER A 243 1.18 11.57 -12.04
C SER A 243 0.88 12.87 -12.80
N ILE A 244 0.93 14.01 -12.09
CA ILE A 244 0.80 15.35 -12.71
C ILE A 244 1.92 15.59 -13.72
N LEU A 245 3.16 15.26 -13.38
CA LEU A 245 4.30 15.41 -14.31
C LEU A 245 4.10 14.59 -15.59
N VAL A 246 3.64 13.34 -15.47
CA VAL A 246 3.31 12.49 -16.63
C VAL A 246 2.25 13.16 -17.51
N ASP A 247 1.20 13.73 -16.91
CA ASP A 247 0.12 14.39 -17.62
C ASP A 247 0.56 15.71 -18.27
N VAL A 248 1.37 16.52 -17.60
CA VAL A 248 1.89 17.81 -18.13
C VAL A 248 2.81 17.59 -19.32
N TYR A 249 3.75 16.64 -19.20
CA TYR A 249 4.72 16.36 -20.26
C TYR A 249 4.21 15.37 -21.33
N LYS A 250 2.97 14.87 -21.20
CA LYS A 250 2.36 13.90 -22.13
C LYS A 250 3.26 12.69 -22.39
N LEU A 251 3.90 12.19 -21.32
CA LEU A 251 4.82 11.07 -21.45
C LEU A 251 4.09 9.82 -21.96
N SER A 252 4.66 9.18 -22.99
CA SER A 252 4.15 7.91 -23.49
C SER A 252 4.23 6.81 -22.41
N TRP A 253 3.41 5.79 -22.57
CA TRP A 253 3.44 4.62 -21.67
C TRP A 253 4.84 4.01 -21.54
N SER A 254 5.56 3.84 -22.66
CA SER A 254 6.93 3.31 -22.68
C SER A 254 7.92 4.24 -21.94
N SER A 255 7.90 5.54 -22.24
CA SER A 255 8.76 6.53 -21.58
C SER A 255 8.52 6.60 -20.08
N SER A 256 7.27 6.45 -19.63
CA SER A 256 6.91 6.42 -18.21
C SER A 256 7.52 5.21 -17.50
N HIS A 257 7.49 4.01 -18.11
CA HIS A 257 8.14 2.81 -17.57
C HIS A 257 9.66 2.96 -17.51
N LEU A 258 10.29 3.52 -18.55
CA LEU A 258 11.73 3.79 -18.57
C LEU A 258 12.15 4.78 -17.47
N LEU A 259 11.36 5.83 -17.24
CA LEU A 259 11.63 6.79 -16.17
C LEU A 259 11.63 6.11 -14.80
N VAL A 260 10.65 5.24 -14.54
CA VAL A 260 10.64 4.46 -13.28
C VAL A 260 11.80 3.48 -13.22
N ALA A 261 12.18 2.84 -14.32
CA ALA A 261 13.36 1.97 -14.37
C ALA A 261 14.64 2.70 -13.97
N VAL A 262 14.82 3.95 -14.40
CA VAL A 262 15.94 4.80 -13.94
C VAL A 262 15.87 5.04 -12.43
N LEU A 263 14.69 5.36 -11.88
CA LEU A 263 14.53 5.55 -10.43
C LEU A 263 14.82 4.27 -9.63
N VAL A 264 14.39 3.09 -10.13
CA VAL A 264 14.73 1.78 -9.52
C VAL A 264 16.22 1.52 -9.56
N SER A 265 16.90 1.88 -10.65
CA SER A 265 18.36 1.73 -10.77
C SER A 265 19.09 2.57 -9.73
N LEU A 266 18.69 3.83 -9.54
CA LEU A 266 19.23 4.70 -8.49
C LEU A 266 18.96 4.14 -7.09
N LEU A 267 17.77 3.58 -6.87
CA LEU A 267 17.42 2.94 -5.61
C LEU A 267 18.29 1.71 -5.34
N LEU A 268 18.55 0.86 -6.34
CA LEU A 268 19.44 -0.30 -6.20
C LEU A 268 20.87 0.12 -5.83
N ILE A 269 21.38 1.23 -6.40
CA ILE A 269 22.66 1.80 -6.00
C ILE A 269 22.62 2.24 -4.53
N ALA A 270 21.56 2.91 -4.09
CA ALA A 270 21.39 3.32 -2.69
C ALA A 270 21.33 2.10 -1.74
N PHE A 271 20.78 0.97 -2.18
CA PHE A 271 20.72 -0.28 -1.42
C PHE A 271 22.09 -0.87 -1.07
N TYR A 272 23.16 -0.50 -1.76
CA TYR A 272 24.51 -0.86 -1.36
C TYR A 272 24.84 -0.39 0.05
N THR A 273 24.24 0.71 0.50
CA THR A 273 24.44 1.28 1.84
C THR A 273 23.49 0.71 2.91
N VAL A 274 22.49 -0.07 2.54
CA VAL A 274 21.53 -0.68 3.46
C VAL A 274 22.15 -1.91 4.10
N GLU A 275 22.04 -2.01 5.42
CA GLU A 275 22.42 -3.20 6.17
C GLU A 275 21.20 -4.13 6.35
N GLU A 276 21.47 -5.40 6.70
CA GLU A 276 20.39 -6.33 7.10
C GLU A 276 19.78 -5.91 8.45
N SER A 277 18.55 -6.30 8.70
CA SER A 277 17.87 -5.99 9.95
C SER A 277 18.62 -6.57 11.16
N PHE A 278 19.00 -5.68 12.10
CA PHE A 278 19.66 -6.07 13.35
C PHE A 278 18.82 -7.08 14.14
N THR A 279 17.52 -6.80 14.31
CA THR A 279 16.62 -7.66 15.09
C THR A 279 16.45 -9.04 14.43
N TRP A 280 16.41 -9.10 13.11
CA TRP A 280 16.36 -10.36 12.36
C TRP A 280 17.66 -11.17 12.51
N LEU A 281 18.83 -10.53 12.40
CA LEU A 281 20.12 -11.18 12.58
C LEU A 281 20.25 -11.80 13.97
N VAL A 282 19.82 -11.10 15.01
CA VAL A 282 19.80 -11.64 16.38
C VAL A 282 18.85 -12.82 16.49
N THR A 283 17.65 -12.72 15.94
CA THR A 283 16.65 -13.81 15.91
C THR A 283 17.18 -15.05 15.19
N LYS A 284 17.97 -14.88 14.12
CA LYS A 284 18.62 -15.97 13.39
C LYS A 284 19.93 -16.45 14.05
N ARG A 285 20.29 -15.91 15.21
CA ARG A 285 21.53 -16.20 15.96
C ARG A 285 22.82 -15.89 15.18
N ASN A 286 22.76 -15.02 14.18
CA ASN A 286 23.95 -14.53 13.49
C ASN A 286 24.55 -13.34 14.27
N ILE A 287 25.08 -13.63 15.46
CA ILE A 287 25.54 -12.63 16.42
C ILE A 287 26.71 -11.79 15.88
N ALA A 288 27.62 -12.42 15.12
CA ALA A 288 28.78 -11.73 14.57
C ALA A 288 28.39 -10.64 13.56
N GLU A 289 27.40 -10.92 12.70
CA GLU A 289 26.89 -9.93 11.75
C GLU A 289 26.04 -8.88 12.45
N ALA A 290 25.21 -9.28 13.43
CA ALA A 290 24.43 -8.34 14.25
C ALA A 290 25.35 -7.33 14.98
N GLU A 291 26.46 -7.77 15.55
CA GLU A 291 27.44 -6.86 16.18
C GLU A 291 28.07 -5.91 15.16
N ARG A 292 28.41 -6.38 13.95
CA ARG A 292 28.94 -5.52 12.88
C ARG A 292 27.95 -4.43 12.48
N VAL A 293 26.70 -4.79 12.27
CA VAL A 293 25.63 -3.85 11.92
C VAL A 293 25.41 -2.85 13.07
N ALA A 294 25.33 -3.32 14.31
CA ALA A 294 25.14 -2.46 15.48
C ALA A 294 26.29 -1.43 15.64
N VAL A 295 27.54 -1.89 15.52
CA VAL A 295 28.73 -1.00 15.60
C VAL A 295 28.75 0.04 14.47
N ARG A 296 28.37 -0.35 13.24
CA ARG A 296 28.27 0.59 12.11
C ARG A 296 27.18 1.62 12.33
N ALA A 297 26.01 1.18 12.81
CA ALA A 297 24.90 2.05 13.14
C ALA A 297 25.27 3.02 14.29
N ALA A 298 25.93 2.53 15.36
CA ALA A 298 26.41 3.34 16.47
C ALA A 298 27.35 4.46 16.00
N ARG A 299 28.29 4.14 15.11
CA ARG A 299 29.22 5.16 14.53
C ARG A 299 28.47 6.25 13.78
N LEU A 300 27.44 5.88 12.99
CA LEU A 300 26.62 6.85 12.26
C LEU A 300 25.76 7.70 13.17
N ASN A 301 25.34 7.14 14.31
CA ASN A 301 24.52 7.84 15.30
C ASN A 301 25.36 8.62 16.35
N GLY A 302 26.71 8.54 16.28
CA GLY A 302 27.58 9.20 17.23
C GLY A 302 27.65 8.53 18.61
N VAL A 303 27.20 7.26 18.74
CA VAL A 303 27.27 6.46 19.97
C VAL A 303 28.63 5.78 20.06
N ALA A 304 29.22 5.76 21.27
CA ALA A 304 30.50 5.10 21.50
C ALA A 304 30.41 3.58 21.20
N THR A 305 31.32 3.07 20.36
CA THR A 305 31.28 1.66 19.94
C THR A 305 31.51 0.67 21.05
N SER A 306 32.23 1.07 22.13
CA SER A 306 32.38 0.29 23.38
C SER A 306 31.05 0.14 24.10
N GLU A 307 30.34 1.24 24.30
CA GLU A 307 29.03 1.27 24.95
C GLU A 307 28.00 0.43 24.18
N CYS A 308 27.94 0.57 22.85
CA CYS A 308 27.09 -0.24 21.99
C CYS A 308 27.38 -1.75 22.16
N ARG A 309 28.66 -2.16 22.20
CA ARG A 309 29.03 -3.56 22.41
C ARG A 309 28.64 -4.08 23.79
N ASP A 310 28.85 -3.27 24.82
CA ASP A 310 28.52 -3.65 26.19
C ASP A 310 27.02 -3.80 26.40
N LEU A 311 26.21 -2.88 25.86
CA LEU A 311 24.75 -3.00 25.86
C LEU A 311 24.30 -4.27 25.11
N PHE A 312 24.86 -4.53 23.93
CA PHE A 312 24.51 -5.71 23.13
C PHE A 312 24.86 -7.02 23.86
N ARG A 313 26.03 -7.11 24.49
CA ARG A 313 26.44 -8.26 25.29
C ARG A 313 25.52 -8.50 26.49
N ARG A 314 25.13 -7.43 27.21
CA ARG A 314 24.17 -7.52 28.32
C ARG A 314 22.83 -8.08 27.87
N GLN A 315 22.32 -7.62 26.73
CA GLN A 315 21.07 -8.14 26.16
C GLN A 315 21.16 -9.62 25.83
N LEU A 316 22.25 -10.07 25.21
CA LEU A 316 22.46 -11.50 24.91
C LEU A 316 22.58 -12.36 26.17
N GLN A 317 23.18 -11.83 27.25
CA GLN A 317 23.26 -12.52 28.54
C GLN A 317 21.88 -12.66 29.19
N GLN A 318 21.06 -11.61 29.18
CA GLN A 318 19.69 -11.65 29.70
C GLN A 318 18.84 -12.70 28.97
N GLU A 319 18.92 -12.76 27.63
CA GLU A 319 18.22 -13.79 26.85
C GLU A 319 18.64 -15.22 27.19
N ARG A 320 19.92 -15.45 27.43
CA ARG A 320 20.41 -16.79 27.85
C ARG A 320 19.83 -17.20 29.19
N VAL A 321 19.75 -16.27 30.13
CA VAL A 321 19.19 -16.52 31.47
C VAL A 321 17.70 -16.83 31.38
N GLU A 322 16.95 -16.09 30.57
CA GLU A 322 15.51 -16.32 30.42
C GLU A 322 15.19 -17.63 29.69
N MET A 323 15.99 -18.02 28.69
CA MET A 323 15.85 -19.34 28.05
C MET A 323 16.19 -20.50 29.00
N SER A 324 17.12 -20.29 29.94
CA SER A 324 17.50 -21.34 30.92
C SER A 324 16.48 -21.50 32.04
N SER A 325 15.64 -20.52 32.32
CA SER A 325 14.60 -20.58 33.36
C SER A 325 13.33 -21.36 32.95
N GLY A 326 13.29 -21.93 31.74
CA GLY A 326 12.38 -23.03 31.40
C GLY A 326 10.91 -22.69 31.21
N GLU A 327 10.54 -21.47 30.83
CA GLU A 327 9.16 -21.18 30.40
C GLU A 327 8.90 -21.69 28.98
N ILE A 328 8.55 -22.99 28.87
CA ILE A 328 8.06 -23.58 27.62
C ILE A 328 6.61 -23.11 27.39
N VAL A 329 6.42 -22.03 26.65
CA VAL A 329 5.11 -21.54 26.21
C VAL A 329 4.88 -21.96 24.74
N THR A 330 4.48 -23.20 24.49
CA THR A 330 4.37 -23.69 23.10
C THR A 330 2.96 -24.04 22.61
N SER A 331 1.95 -24.18 23.44
CA SER A 331 0.67 -24.77 23.02
C SER A 331 -0.48 -23.78 22.80
N THR A 332 -0.63 -22.75 23.61
CA THR A 332 -1.73 -21.76 23.49
C THR A 332 -1.50 -20.70 22.41
N ARG A 333 -0.27 -20.57 21.93
CA ARG A 333 0.16 -19.53 20.99
C ARG A 333 -0.48 -19.67 19.60
N SER A 334 -0.76 -20.88 19.13
CA SER A 334 -1.22 -21.08 17.74
C SER A 334 -2.69 -20.70 17.50
N ALA A 335 -3.59 -20.99 18.43
CA ALA A 335 -5.03 -20.66 18.29
C ALA A 335 -5.28 -19.15 18.40
N SER A 336 -4.65 -18.49 19.37
CA SER A 336 -4.69 -17.04 19.53
C SER A 336 -4.12 -16.32 18.31
N LEU A 337 -3.02 -16.82 17.73
CA LEU A 337 -2.39 -16.22 16.54
C LEU A 337 -3.29 -16.33 15.30
N ARG A 338 -4.00 -17.47 15.12
CA ARG A 338 -4.95 -17.62 13.99
C ARG A 338 -6.11 -16.65 14.08
N SER A 339 -6.73 -16.51 15.25
CA SER A 339 -7.83 -15.57 15.45
C SER A 339 -7.39 -14.12 15.18
N ARG A 340 -6.21 -13.72 15.67
CA ARG A 340 -5.61 -12.41 15.42
C ARG A 340 -5.38 -12.16 13.93
N THR A 341 -4.86 -13.16 13.20
CA THR A 341 -4.59 -13.07 11.77
C THR A 341 -5.87 -12.90 10.96
N LEU A 342 -6.92 -13.67 11.27
CA LEU A 342 -8.21 -13.56 10.58
C LEU A 342 -8.87 -12.20 10.81
N LEU A 343 -8.84 -11.72 12.05
CA LEU A 343 -9.40 -10.42 12.40
C LEU A 343 -8.64 -9.27 11.70
N LEU A 344 -7.30 -9.33 11.70
CA LEU A 344 -6.44 -8.37 11.02
C LEU A 344 -6.68 -8.37 9.50
N ALA A 345 -6.76 -9.57 8.90
CA ALA A 345 -7.04 -9.74 7.47
C ALA A 345 -8.39 -9.15 7.07
N PHE A 346 -9.42 -9.38 7.90
CA PHE A 346 -10.76 -8.80 7.70
C PHE A 346 -10.74 -7.27 7.78
N VAL A 347 -10.05 -6.69 8.76
CA VAL A 347 -9.91 -5.23 8.89
C VAL A 347 -9.19 -4.65 7.68
N TRP A 348 -8.08 -5.27 7.23
CA TRP A 348 -7.36 -4.85 6.04
C TRP A 348 -8.23 -4.86 4.78
N LEU A 349 -8.96 -5.96 4.54
CA LEU A 349 -9.85 -6.12 3.40
C LEU A 349 -10.95 -5.04 3.40
N SER A 350 -11.60 -4.86 4.55
CA SER A 350 -12.73 -3.95 4.67
C SER A 350 -12.34 -2.47 4.54
N ILE A 351 -11.21 -2.05 5.16
CA ILE A 351 -10.72 -0.67 5.07
C ILE A 351 -10.26 -0.34 3.65
N SER A 352 -9.77 -1.31 2.90
CA SER A 352 -9.27 -1.10 1.55
C SER A 352 -10.35 -1.17 0.47
N TRP A 353 -11.49 -1.76 0.77
CA TRP A 353 -12.63 -1.87 -0.16
C TRP A 353 -13.05 -0.54 -0.81
N PRO A 354 -13.17 0.57 -0.07
CA PRO A 354 -13.65 1.85 -0.62
C PRO A 354 -12.74 2.51 -1.66
N GLN A 355 -11.50 2.09 -1.82
CA GLN A 355 -10.53 2.76 -2.70
C GLN A 355 -10.94 2.82 -4.17
N SER A 356 -11.77 1.90 -4.57
CA SER A 356 -12.24 1.73 -5.93
C SER A 356 -13.21 2.80 -6.44
N GLN A 357 -13.88 3.47 -5.53
CA GLN A 357 -14.98 4.40 -5.84
C GLN A 357 -14.48 5.72 -6.46
N PHE A 358 -13.20 6.06 -6.28
CA PHE A 358 -12.59 7.27 -6.83
C PHE A 358 -12.25 7.17 -8.33
N SER A 359 -12.52 6.04 -8.97
CA SER A 359 -12.20 5.79 -10.39
C SER A 359 -13.31 6.17 -11.38
N GLY A 360 -14.25 7.03 -10.99
CA GLY A 360 -15.25 7.59 -11.90
C GLY A 360 -16.49 6.72 -12.16
N ALA A 361 -16.67 5.61 -11.44
CA ALA A 361 -17.79 4.69 -11.65
C ALA A 361 -19.18 5.25 -11.27
N HIS A 362 -19.24 6.34 -10.51
CA HIS A 362 -20.52 6.94 -10.05
C HIS A 362 -20.82 8.32 -10.67
N GLY A 363 -20.32 8.58 -11.90
CA GLY A 363 -20.61 9.82 -12.61
C GLY A 363 -19.96 11.09 -12.03
N VAL A 364 -19.27 11.00 -10.89
CA VAL A 364 -18.52 12.10 -10.28
C VAL A 364 -17.04 11.78 -10.38
N SER A 365 -16.42 12.11 -11.51
CA SER A 365 -14.95 12.17 -11.58
C SER A 365 -14.51 13.45 -10.87
N LEU A 366 -13.74 13.32 -9.79
CA LEU A 366 -13.00 14.49 -9.29
C LEU A 366 -12.09 15.00 -10.41
N ASP A 367 -12.17 16.30 -10.68
CA ASP A 367 -11.20 16.98 -11.54
C ASP A 367 -9.78 16.55 -11.12
N PRO A 368 -8.86 16.25 -12.05
CA PRO A 368 -7.49 15.89 -11.75
C PRO A 368 -6.79 16.82 -10.77
N GLN A 369 -7.06 18.13 -10.85
CA GLN A 369 -6.52 19.14 -9.93
C GLN A 369 -7.09 18.96 -8.51
N LEU A 370 -8.40 18.79 -8.37
CA LEU A 370 -9.04 18.58 -7.07
C LEU A 370 -8.60 17.25 -6.44
N ARG A 371 -8.38 16.22 -7.24
CA ARG A 371 -7.83 14.94 -6.81
C ARG A 371 -6.42 15.10 -6.27
N ALA A 372 -5.55 15.83 -6.96
CA ALA A 372 -4.19 16.11 -6.51
C ALA A 372 -4.18 16.88 -5.19
N VAL A 373 -5.02 17.92 -5.07
CA VAL A 373 -5.20 18.68 -3.80
C VAL A 373 -5.68 17.77 -2.67
N ALA A 374 -6.62 16.87 -2.94
CA ALA A 374 -7.10 15.91 -1.95
C ALA A 374 -5.98 14.97 -1.46
N TYR A 375 -5.14 14.48 -2.35
CA TYR A 375 -3.98 13.65 -1.97
C TYR A 375 -2.95 14.44 -1.14
N LEU A 376 -2.67 15.70 -1.49
CA LEU A 376 -1.82 16.56 -0.65
C LEU A 376 -2.45 16.79 0.74
N GLY A 377 -3.77 16.91 0.79
CA GLY A 377 -4.54 17.03 2.03
C GLY A 377 -4.40 15.81 2.96
N THR A 378 -4.14 14.61 2.41
CA THR A 378 -3.90 13.41 3.25
C THR A 378 -2.72 13.61 4.20
N GLY A 379 -1.66 14.28 3.75
CA GLY A 379 -0.52 14.62 4.59
C GLY A 379 -0.89 15.51 5.78
N LEU A 380 -1.77 16.49 5.55
CA LEU A 380 -2.26 17.39 6.61
C LEU A 380 -3.09 16.61 7.65
N THR A 381 -3.85 15.60 7.23
CA THR A 381 -4.65 14.77 8.15
C THR A 381 -3.76 14.12 9.22
N TYR A 382 -2.55 13.67 8.85
CA TYR A 382 -1.61 13.09 9.81
C TYR A 382 -1.12 14.10 10.86
N LEU A 383 -0.95 15.38 10.49
CA LEU A 383 -0.57 16.43 11.44
C LEU A 383 -1.66 16.62 12.50
N PHE A 384 -2.94 16.55 12.14
CA PHE A 384 -4.06 16.66 13.07
C PHE A 384 -4.22 15.42 13.96
N VAL A 385 -3.98 14.23 13.44
CA VAL A 385 -4.11 12.96 14.16
C VAL A 385 -2.90 12.70 15.07
N TRP A 386 -1.76 13.27 14.76
CA TRP A 386 -0.49 13.07 15.47
C TRP A 386 -0.58 13.24 17.01
N PRO A 387 -1.17 14.31 17.57
CA PRO A 387 -1.27 14.47 19.01
C PRO A 387 -2.03 13.33 19.72
N TYR A 388 -3.02 12.73 19.04
CA TYR A 388 -3.78 11.60 19.59
C TYR A 388 -3.00 10.29 19.58
N LEU A 389 -2.03 10.16 18.69
CA LEU A 389 -1.22 8.96 18.52
C LEU A 389 0.01 8.94 19.45
N GLN A 390 0.36 10.05 20.09
CA GLN A 390 1.48 10.12 21.01
C GLN A 390 1.30 9.09 22.14
N GLY A 391 2.30 8.21 22.29
CA GLY A 391 2.28 7.13 23.29
C GLY A 391 1.70 5.78 22.82
N GLY A 392 1.26 5.66 21.56
CA GLY A 392 0.87 4.37 20.92
C GLY A 392 -0.45 3.74 21.41
N ARG A 393 -0.95 4.11 22.58
CA ARG A 393 -2.11 3.47 23.25
C ARG A 393 -3.45 3.63 22.51
N ARG A 394 -3.57 4.66 21.66
CA ARG A 394 -4.83 5.00 20.99
C ARG A 394 -4.91 4.58 19.53
N VAL A 395 -3.91 3.86 19.01
CA VAL A 395 -3.83 3.53 17.58
C VAL A 395 -5.06 2.77 17.11
N LYS A 396 -5.51 1.76 17.85
CA LYS A 396 -6.72 0.97 17.51
C LYS A 396 -7.99 1.81 17.53
N ALA A 397 -8.16 2.62 18.57
CA ALA A 397 -9.29 3.54 18.66
C ALA A 397 -9.29 4.52 17.50
N THR A 398 -8.13 5.02 17.09
CA THR A 398 -7.99 5.91 15.92
C THR A 398 -8.38 5.18 14.64
N VAL A 399 -7.92 3.95 14.41
CA VAL A 399 -8.34 3.14 13.26
C VAL A 399 -9.85 2.95 13.24
N ALA A 400 -10.44 2.57 14.37
CA ALA A 400 -11.89 2.37 14.49
C ALA A 400 -12.69 3.66 14.23
N THR A 401 -12.26 4.78 14.82
CA THR A 401 -12.94 6.09 14.64
C THR A 401 -12.90 6.53 13.18
N PHE A 402 -11.76 6.44 12.52
CA PHE A 402 -11.64 6.84 11.12
C PHE A 402 -12.34 5.87 10.17
N ALA A 403 -12.40 4.57 10.47
CA ALA A 403 -13.18 3.60 9.71
C ALA A 403 -14.70 3.89 9.83
N LEU A 404 -15.19 4.20 11.04
CA LEU A 404 -16.58 4.62 11.26
C LEU A 404 -16.89 5.94 10.53
N ALA A 405 -16.01 6.93 10.63
CA ALA A 405 -16.19 8.21 9.94
C ALA A 405 -16.28 8.02 8.42
N THR A 406 -15.38 7.22 7.84
CA THR A 406 -15.42 6.89 6.42
C THR A 406 -16.71 6.16 6.05
N GLY A 407 -17.15 5.18 6.86
CA GLY A 407 -18.40 4.45 6.66
C GLY A 407 -19.64 5.36 6.72
N ALA A 408 -19.67 6.31 7.64
CA ALA A 408 -20.74 7.31 7.74
C ALA A 408 -20.77 8.24 6.52
N LEU A 409 -19.60 8.73 6.06
CA LEU A 409 -19.49 9.54 4.84
C LEU A 409 -19.98 8.76 3.61
N THR A 410 -19.64 7.47 3.50
CA THR A 410 -20.11 6.59 2.43
C THR A 410 -21.62 6.41 2.46
N ALA A 411 -22.21 6.23 3.65
CA ALA A 411 -23.66 6.12 3.81
C ALA A 411 -24.38 7.43 3.42
N ILE A 412 -23.82 8.59 3.77
CA ILE A 412 -24.36 9.89 3.38
C ILE A 412 -24.26 10.06 1.84
N LEU A 413 -23.14 9.68 1.23
CA LEU A 413 -22.98 9.71 -0.22
C LEU A 413 -24.02 8.83 -0.91
N TYR A 414 -24.28 7.62 -0.38
CA TYR A 414 -25.32 6.73 -0.88
C TYR A 414 -26.71 7.36 -0.82
N ALA A 415 -27.04 8.01 0.30
CA ALA A 415 -28.35 8.65 0.50
C ALA A 415 -28.55 9.93 -0.34
N THR A 416 -27.46 10.60 -0.74
CA THR A 416 -27.51 11.87 -1.49
C THR A 416 -27.19 11.71 -2.98
N ILE A 417 -27.35 10.52 -3.53
CA ILE A 417 -27.01 10.19 -4.92
C ILE A 417 -28.10 10.68 -5.91
N THR A 418 -28.27 11.99 -6.00
CA THR A 418 -29.14 12.67 -6.95
C THR A 418 -28.33 13.69 -7.76
N ASP A 419 -28.72 14.00 -8.98
CA ASP A 419 -27.94 14.89 -9.87
C ASP A 419 -27.85 16.34 -9.39
N GLU A 420 -28.67 16.73 -8.42
CA GLU A 420 -28.76 18.11 -7.93
C GLU A 420 -27.61 18.54 -7.00
N TYR A 421 -26.83 17.58 -6.43
CA TYR A 421 -25.86 17.85 -5.35
C TYR A 421 -24.39 17.58 -5.75
N THR A 422 -23.94 18.00 -6.94
CA THR A 422 -22.58 17.73 -7.43
C THR A 422 -21.46 18.25 -6.52
N ALA A 423 -21.62 19.48 -5.98
CA ALA A 423 -20.65 20.06 -5.06
C ALA A 423 -20.57 19.29 -3.73
N LEU A 424 -21.72 18.88 -3.17
CA LEU A 424 -21.77 18.08 -1.96
C LEU A 424 -21.06 16.72 -2.15
N ARG A 425 -21.30 16.07 -3.29
CA ARG A 425 -20.61 14.81 -3.63
C ARG A 425 -19.11 14.98 -3.70
N ALA A 426 -18.61 16.05 -4.31
CA ALA A 426 -17.17 16.31 -4.37
C ALA A 426 -16.58 16.50 -2.97
N VAL A 427 -17.25 17.23 -2.08
CA VAL A 427 -16.84 17.40 -0.68
C VAL A 427 -16.85 16.07 0.06
N LEU A 428 -17.89 15.24 -0.08
CA LEU A 428 -17.97 13.92 0.54
C LEU A 428 -16.83 13.01 0.06
N LEU A 429 -16.56 12.96 -1.25
CA LEU A 429 -15.48 12.15 -1.82
C LEU A 429 -14.11 12.58 -1.28
N VAL A 430 -13.83 13.87 -1.22
CA VAL A 430 -12.57 14.38 -0.64
C VAL A 430 -12.49 14.01 0.85
N SER A 431 -13.56 14.20 1.61
CA SER A 431 -13.60 13.85 3.04
C SER A 431 -13.39 12.36 3.29
N MET A 432 -13.95 11.50 2.44
CA MET A 432 -13.72 10.06 2.47
C MET A 432 -12.25 9.72 2.19
N LEU A 433 -11.64 10.35 1.19
CA LEU A 433 -10.22 10.13 0.88
C LEU A 433 -9.32 10.50 2.07
N LEU A 434 -9.56 11.65 2.67
CA LEU A 434 -8.80 12.12 3.84
C LEU A 434 -8.98 11.20 5.05
N SER A 435 -10.21 10.86 5.40
CA SER A 435 -10.51 10.02 6.58
C SER A 435 -9.95 8.61 6.45
N ARG A 436 -9.87 8.06 5.25
CA ARG A 436 -9.44 6.70 4.97
C ARG A 436 -7.93 6.52 4.96
N SER A 437 -7.17 7.53 4.59
CA SER A 437 -5.70 7.45 4.53
C SER A 437 -5.08 7.04 5.88
N VAL A 438 -5.64 7.53 6.98
CA VAL A 438 -5.17 7.28 8.34
C VAL A 438 -5.23 5.81 8.74
N PRO A 439 -6.39 5.11 8.69
CA PRO A 439 -6.46 3.71 9.09
C PRO A 439 -5.57 2.80 8.22
N ILE A 440 -5.48 3.04 6.91
CA ILE A 440 -4.60 2.24 6.04
C ILE A 440 -3.13 2.32 6.52
N THR A 441 -2.64 3.52 6.79
CA THR A 441 -1.26 3.70 7.28
C THR A 441 -1.04 3.08 8.66
N LEU A 442 -2.00 3.26 9.58
CA LEU A 442 -1.89 2.70 10.93
C LEU A 442 -2.00 1.17 10.96
N MET A 443 -2.64 0.56 9.98
CA MET A 443 -2.70 -0.89 9.87
C MET A 443 -1.34 -1.53 9.61
N PHE A 444 -0.42 -0.86 8.91
CA PHE A 444 0.97 -1.33 8.78
C PHE A 444 1.65 -1.40 10.14
N PHE A 445 1.50 -0.35 10.96
CA PHE A 445 2.04 -0.32 12.31
C PHE A 445 1.44 -1.42 13.20
N LEU A 446 0.10 -1.54 13.22
CA LEU A 446 -0.59 -2.56 14.00
C LEU A 446 -0.16 -3.97 13.60
N ALA A 447 -0.11 -4.26 12.30
CA ALA A 447 0.33 -5.56 11.80
C ALA A 447 1.79 -5.85 12.20
N ALA A 448 2.71 -4.91 12.05
CA ALA A 448 4.10 -5.09 12.43
C ALA A 448 4.27 -5.28 13.95
N ASN A 449 3.43 -4.64 14.76
CA ASN A 449 3.49 -4.68 16.22
C ASN A 449 2.90 -5.96 16.82
N LEU A 450 1.86 -6.53 16.19
CA LEU A 450 1.16 -7.73 16.69
C LEU A 450 1.93 -9.04 16.47
N TYR A 451 2.97 -9.05 15.64
CA TYR A 451 3.68 -10.27 15.26
C TYR A 451 5.16 -10.24 15.64
N PRO A 452 5.71 -11.41 16.05
CA PRO A 452 7.12 -11.54 16.34
C PRO A 452 7.98 -11.36 15.07
N THR A 453 9.24 -11.02 15.24
CA THR A 453 10.20 -10.76 14.15
C THR A 453 10.27 -11.91 13.12
N GLU A 454 10.08 -13.16 13.57
CA GLU A 454 10.15 -14.38 12.74
C GLU A 454 9.01 -14.51 11.72
N ALA A 455 7.86 -13.86 11.95
CA ALA A 455 6.67 -13.94 11.13
C ALA A 455 6.12 -12.54 10.72
N ARG A 456 6.88 -11.49 11.00
CA ARG A 456 6.42 -10.10 10.83
C ARG A 456 6.23 -9.72 9.38
N CYS A 457 7.19 -10.08 8.51
CA CYS A 457 7.07 -9.79 7.08
C CYS A 457 5.91 -10.59 6.47
N LEU A 458 5.75 -11.86 6.82
CA LEU A 458 4.63 -12.68 6.37
C LEU A 458 3.28 -12.06 6.78
N ALA A 459 3.16 -11.62 8.04
CA ALA A 459 1.91 -11.07 8.57
C ALA A 459 1.52 -9.75 7.86
N VAL A 460 2.47 -8.83 7.71
CA VAL A 460 2.22 -7.54 7.02
C VAL A 460 1.95 -7.77 5.54
N SER A 461 2.71 -8.63 4.86
CA SER A 461 2.50 -8.95 3.45
C SER A 461 1.16 -9.62 3.20
N THR A 462 0.73 -10.55 4.06
CA THR A 462 -0.58 -11.20 3.97
C THR A 462 -1.71 -10.19 4.22
N GLY A 463 -1.55 -9.32 5.22
CA GLY A 463 -2.49 -8.21 5.46
C GLY A 463 -2.62 -7.31 4.24
N TYR A 464 -1.51 -6.92 3.63
CA TYR A 464 -1.52 -6.08 2.42
C TYR A 464 -2.09 -6.82 1.20
N ALA A 465 -1.93 -8.16 1.10
CA ALA A 465 -2.61 -8.97 0.08
C ALA A 465 -4.13 -8.91 0.26
N CYS A 466 -4.64 -8.99 1.50
CA CYS A 466 -6.06 -8.80 1.80
C CYS A 466 -6.54 -7.39 1.46
N ALA A 467 -5.72 -6.36 1.73
CA ALA A 467 -6.02 -4.99 1.31
C ALA A 467 -6.12 -4.86 -0.21
N THR A 468 -5.16 -5.43 -0.94
CA THR A 468 -5.15 -5.45 -2.41
C THR A 468 -6.37 -6.18 -2.96
N LEU A 469 -6.77 -7.28 -2.34
CA LEU A 469 -8.00 -8.01 -2.69
C LEU A 469 -9.23 -7.13 -2.47
N GLY A 470 -9.37 -6.49 -1.30
CA GLY A 470 -10.47 -5.59 -0.98
C GLY A 470 -10.58 -4.43 -1.98
N ASP A 471 -9.46 -3.77 -2.26
CA ASP A 471 -9.40 -2.69 -3.25
C ASP A 471 -9.90 -3.13 -4.65
N ASN A 472 -9.55 -4.33 -5.08
CA ASN A 472 -9.99 -4.82 -6.38
C ASN A 472 -11.44 -5.31 -6.40
N MET A 473 -11.91 -5.92 -5.32
CA MET A 473 -13.33 -6.34 -5.23
C MET A 473 -14.29 -5.16 -5.28
N GLY A 474 -13.89 -3.99 -4.77
CA GLY A 474 -14.71 -2.78 -4.83
C GLY A 474 -14.75 -2.09 -6.20
N LYS A 475 -13.89 -2.42 -7.16
CA LYS A 475 -13.82 -1.69 -8.45
C LYS A 475 -14.99 -2.03 -9.36
N ALA A 476 -15.94 -1.10 -9.50
CA ALA A 476 -17.11 -1.22 -10.38
C ALA A 476 -16.74 -1.62 -11.83
N ARG A 477 -15.55 -1.19 -12.31
CA ARG A 477 -15.01 -1.53 -13.61
C ARG A 477 -14.94 -3.06 -13.84
N TYR A 478 -14.68 -3.86 -12.81
CA TYR A 478 -14.62 -5.32 -12.93
C TYR A 478 -16.01 -5.95 -12.92
N TRP A 479 -16.97 -5.34 -12.23
CA TRP A 479 -18.34 -5.84 -12.22
C TRP A 479 -19.04 -5.69 -13.57
N SER A 480 -18.63 -4.71 -14.39
CA SER A 480 -19.12 -4.56 -15.76
C SER A 480 -18.78 -5.76 -16.65
N LEU A 481 -17.68 -6.48 -16.38
CA LEU A 481 -17.34 -7.73 -17.08
C LEU A 481 -18.37 -8.84 -16.84
N PHE A 482 -19.10 -8.77 -15.73
CA PHE A 482 -20.13 -9.75 -15.36
C PHE A 482 -21.54 -9.24 -15.67
N GLY A 483 -21.69 -8.23 -16.55
CA GLY A 483 -22.98 -7.68 -16.97
C GLY A 483 -23.73 -6.90 -15.91
N ARG A 484 -23.09 -6.55 -14.79
CA ARG A 484 -23.67 -5.69 -13.75
C ARG A 484 -23.35 -4.23 -14.06
N THR A 485 -24.36 -3.48 -14.46
CA THR A 485 -24.32 -2.02 -14.56
C THR A 485 -24.34 -1.41 -13.16
N GLU A 486 -23.73 -0.25 -13.03
CA GLU A 486 -23.56 0.63 -11.87
C GLU A 486 -24.65 0.47 -10.81
N ASP A 487 -24.41 -0.35 -9.80
CA ASP A 487 -25.35 -0.59 -8.73
C ASP A 487 -24.86 0.20 -7.50
N HIS A 488 -25.57 1.28 -7.16
CA HIS A 488 -25.30 2.09 -5.96
C HIS A 488 -25.30 1.27 -4.65
N LYS A 489 -25.81 0.05 -4.68
CA LYS A 489 -25.76 -0.94 -3.58
C LYS A 489 -24.34 -1.22 -3.07
N GLY A 490 -23.32 -1.04 -3.93
CA GLY A 490 -21.92 -1.15 -3.52
C GLY A 490 -21.55 -0.21 -2.36
N LEU A 491 -22.08 1.02 -2.36
CA LEU A 491 -21.85 2.00 -1.28
C LEU A 491 -22.46 1.56 0.05
N ALA A 492 -23.65 0.94 0.02
CA ALA A 492 -24.29 0.42 1.24
C ALA A 492 -23.48 -0.74 1.83
N ILE A 493 -23.03 -1.67 1.00
CA ILE A 493 -22.15 -2.78 1.42
C ILE A 493 -20.88 -2.25 2.06
N GLU A 494 -20.29 -1.24 1.46
CA GLU A 494 -19.07 -0.59 1.89
C GLU A 494 -19.22 0.06 3.27
N SER A 495 -20.29 0.81 3.50
CA SER A 495 -20.55 1.43 4.80
C SER A 495 -20.70 0.40 5.92
N VAL A 496 -21.37 -0.74 5.63
CA VAL A 496 -21.50 -1.85 6.58
C VAL A 496 -20.15 -2.51 6.86
N LEU A 497 -19.36 -2.79 5.83
CA LEU A 497 -18.02 -3.38 5.98
C LEU A 497 -17.10 -2.51 6.84
N LEU A 498 -17.14 -1.19 6.66
CA LEU A 498 -16.33 -0.24 7.44
C LEU A 498 -16.80 -0.19 8.91
N ALA A 499 -18.09 -0.24 9.18
CA ALA A 499 -18.62 -0.33 10.54
C ALA A 499 -18.17 -1.64 11.23
N MET A 500 -18.24 -2.77 10.52
CA MET A 500 -17.75 -4.06 11.02
C MET A 500 -16.22 -4.04 11.25
N ALA A 501 -15.46 -3.40 10.35
CA ALA A 501 -14.02 -3.24 10.49
C ALA A 501 -13.65 -2.41 11.73
N ALA A 502 -14.41 -1.37 12.04
CA ALA A 502 -14.20 -0.56 13.24
C ALA A 502 -14.41 -1.39 14.52
N VAL A 503 -15.46 -2.19 14.59
CA VAL A 503 -15.70 -3.12 15.71
C VAL A 503 -14.55 -4.14 15.79
N ALA A 504 -14.16 -4.72 14.67
CA ALA A 504 -13.06 -5.68 14.63
C ALA A 504 -11.72 -5.06 15.07
N ALA A 505 -11.43 -3.82 14.70
CA ALA A 505 -10.21 -3.11 15.09
C ALA A 505 -10.10 -2.89 16.62
N ILE A 506 -11.21 -2.64 17.30
CA ILE A 506 -11.24 -2.52 18.76
C ILE A 506 -10.92 -3.86 19.44
N HIS A 507 -11.37 -4.97 18.85
CA HIS A 507 -11.15 -6.32 19.39
C HIS A 507 -9.77 -6.91 19.07
N LEU A 508 -8.94 -6.20 18.28
CA LEU A 508 -7.53 -6.61 18.12
C LEU A 508 -6.84 -6.59 19.50
N PRO A 509 -5.96 -7.53 19.81
CA PRO A 509 -5.27 -7.59 21.10
C PRO A 509 -4.57 -6.26 21.40
N SER A 510 -4.56 -5.83 22.66
CA SER A 510 -3.81 -4.65 23.10
C SER A 510 -2.36 -5.03 23.39
N ASP A 511 -1.47 -4.05 23.21
CA ASP A 511 -0.05 -4.13 23.60
C ASP A 511 0.16 -4.27 25.12
N ASP A 512 -0.90 -4.17 25.91
CA ASP A 512 -0.83 -4.14 27.38
C ASP A 512 -0.20 -5.41 27.99
N GLY A 513 -0.07 -6.49 27.21
CA GLY A 513 0.68 -7.70 27.59
C GLY A 513 2.20 -7.50 27.63
N CYS A 514 2.74 -6.50 26.91
CA CYS A 514 4.18 -6.19 26.87
C CYS A 514 4.60 -5.19 27.96
N ASP A 515 3.68 -4.36 28.47
CA ASP A 515 3.97 -3.36 29.50
C ASP A 515 4.12 -3.92 30.92
N GLY A 516 3.69 -5.16 31.17
CA GLY A 516 3.88 -5.84 32.46
C GLY A 516 5.34 -6.06 32.86
N GLY A 517 6.27 -6.07 31.91
CA GLY A 517 7.71 -6.16 32.13
C GLY A 517 8.39 -4.85 32.53
N HIS A 518 7.78 -3.70 32.20
CA HIS A 518 8.38 -2.39 32.42
C HIS A 518 8.46 -1.94 33.89
N ARG A 519 7.55 -2.37 34.75
CA ARG A 519 7.63 -2.03 36.18
C ARG A 519 8.87 -2.59 36.87
N PHE A 520 9.45 -3.66 36.35
CA PHE A 520 10.69 -4.23 36.90
C PHE A 520 11.94 -3.56 36.31
N SER A 521 11.91 -3.18 35.02
CA SER A 521 12.99 -2.47 34.33
C SER A 521 13.17 -1.05 34.85
N ASP A 522 12.07 -0.31 35.06
CA ASP A 522 12.12 1.07 35.57
C ASP A 522 12.69 1.15 36.99
N ALA A 523 12.44 0.14 37.83
CA ALA A 523 13.03 0.05 39.16
C ALA A 523 14.56 -0.21 39.13
N LEU A 524 15.05 -0.90 38.09
CA LEU A 524 16.49 -1.13 37.90
C LEU A 524 17.19 0.08 37.25
N VAL A 525 16.55 0.74 36.29
CA VAL A 525 17.07 1.96 35.63
C VAL A 525 17.15 3.13 36.61
N GLN A 526 16.17 3.29 37.51
CA GLN A 526 16.24 4.28 38.59
C GLN A 526 17.38 4.03 39.58
N ARG A 527 17.82 2.78 39.76
CA ARG A 527 18.96 2.45 40.63
C ARG A 527 20.33 2.58 39.94
N THR A 528 20.40 2.54 38.61
CA THR A 528 21.69 2.56 37.87
C THR A 528 22.01 3.87 37.17
N GLY A 529 21.13 4.88 37.21
CA GLY A 529 21.43 6.23 36.72
C GLY A 529 21.70 6.37 35.21
N SER A 530 21.40 5.36 34.39
CA SER A 530 21.65 5.40 32.94
C SER A 530 20.40 5.84 32.15
N ARG A 531 20.38 7.09 31.74
CA ARG A 531 19.32 7.76 30.93
C ARG A 531 19.36 7.43 29.44
N HIS A 532 19.81 6.25 29.01
CA HIS A 532 20.09 6.00 27.58
C HIS A 532 19.21 4.95 26.89
N CYS A 533 18.08 4.56 27.49
CA CYS A 533 17.09 3.68 26.85
C CYS A 533 15.68 4.31 26.65
N GLU A 534 15.54 5.65 26.79
CA GLU A 534 14.32 6.36 26.41
C GLU A 534 14.31 6.84 24.96
#